data_60e01b75573829d5ba656a7b5d17a705
#
_entry.id   60e01b75573829d5ba656a7b5d17a705
#
_cell.length_a   1.000
_cell.length_b   1.000
_cell.length_c   1.000
_cell.angle_alpha   90.00
_cell.angle_beta   90.00
_cell.angle_gamma   90.00
#
_symmetry.space_group_name_H-M   'P 1'
#
loop_
_entity.id
_entity.type
_entity.pdbx_description
1 polymer ?
#
loop_
_entity_poly.entity_id
_entity_poly.type
_entity_poly.pdbx_seq_one_letter_code
_entity_poly.pdbx_strand_id
1 'polypeptide(L)'
;MTSSVLHTQAKNFDKKRPELRPGYTVRVHERIREGEKERTQIFEGLIIGIHRGHTATDASFTVRRIASGIGVEKIFSFDSPMVEKIEVKKIAKVRRAKLNFLRGRRGKSARLSERFTNADEFAVAVQAPVASAMVEEIPVEEKSIPTDAVESKAS
;
A
#
# COMPACT_ATOMS: atom_id res chain seq x y z
N MET A 1 -24.47 9.01 16.72
CA MET A 1 -23.86 7.88 17.45
C MET A 1 -23.58 6.79 16.46
N THR A 2 -22.31 6.51 16.14
CA THR A 2 -21.92 5.38 15.28
C THR A 2 -22.15 4.09 16.08
N SER A 3 -22.86 3.15 15.48
CA SER A 3 -23.16 1.86 16.12
C SER A 3 -21.86 1.14 16.52
N SER A 4 -21.80 0.60 17.74
CA SER A 4 -20.67 -0.20 18.24
C SER A 4 -20.35 -1.38 17.30
N VAL A 5 -21.36 -1.90 16.61
CA VAL A 5 -21.24 -2.97 15.62
C VAL A 5 -20.39 -2.53 14.42
N LEU A 6 -20.60 -1.31 13.91
CA LEU A 6 -19.81 -0.77 12.81
C LEU A 6 -18.34 -0.59 13.19
N HIS A 7 -18.06 -0.14 14.42
CA HIS A 7 -16.69 -0.03 14.90
C HIS A 7 -15.99 -1.38 15.03
N THR A 8 -16.71 -2.41 15.45
CA THR A 8 -16.17 -3.77 15.57
C THR A 8 -15.87 -4.36 14.19
N GLN A 9 -16.79 -4.18 13.24
CA GLN A 9 -16.57 -4.63 11.85
C GLN A 9 -15.43 -3.87 11.17
N ALA A 10 -15.32 -2.55 11.40
CA ALA A 10 -14.25 -1.73 10.83
C ALA A 10 -12.86 -2.22 11.26
N LYS A 11 -12.70 -2.68 12.49
CA LYS A 11 -11.42 -3.23 12.98
C LYS A 11 -10.93 -4.45 12.21
N ASN A 12 -11.85 -5.25 11.65
CA ASN A 12 -11.49 -6.43 10.86
C ASN A 12 -10.87 -6.07 9.50
N PHE A 13 -11.12 -4.84 9.02
CA PHE A 13 -10.57 -4.32 7.76
C PHE A 13 -9.37 -3.38 7.95
N ASP A 14 -9.00 -3.12 9.21
CA ASP A 14 -7.87 -2.23 9.54
C ASP A 14 -6.56 -2.86 9.05
N LYS A 15 -5.97 -2.25 8.03
CA LYS A 15 -4.68 -2.66 7.48
C LYS A 15 -3.60 -1.79 8.10
N LYS A 16 -2.55 -2.41 8.61
CA LYS A 16 -1.35 -1.70 9.05
C LYS A 16 -0.71 -0.97 7.87
N ARG A 17 -0.95 0.32 7.77
CA ARG A 17 -0.40 1.19 6.72
C ARG A 17 0.65 2.14 7.29
N PRO A 18 1.60 2.60 6.47
CA PRO A 18 2.54 3.63 6.91
C PRO A 18 1.79 4.91 7.27
N GLU A 19 2.32 5.67 8.23
CA GLU A 19 1.79 6.99 8.55
C GLU A 19 2.01 7.92 7.35
N LEU A 20 0.92 8.38 6.76
CA LEU A 20 0.96 9.31 5.64
C LEU A 20 0.67 10.73 6.12
N ARG A 21 1.37 11.69 5.52
CA ARG A 21 1.15 13.12 5.74
C ARG A 21 1.07 13.87 4.41
N PRO A 22 0.31 14.97 4.33
CA PRO A 22 0.34 15.83 3.15
C PRO A 22 1.77 16.29 2.85
N GLY A 23 2.13 16.32 1.57
CA GLY A 23 3.49 16.65 1.15
C GLY A 23 4.40 15.43 0.91
N TYR A 24 3.94 14.22 1.24
CA TYR A 24 4.67 12.99 0.91
C TYR A 24 4.43 12.62 -0.55
N THR A 25 5.48 12.25 -1.25
CA THR A 25 5.39 11.62 -2.57
C THR A 25 5.35 10.12 -2.38
N VAL A 26 4.26 9.51 -2.83
CA VAL A 26 4.00 8.08 -2.63
C VAL A 26 3.80 7.35 -3.93
N ARG A 27 4.08 6.05 -3.92
CA ARG A 27 3.64 5.06 -4.90
C ARG A 27 2.54 4.22 -4.28
N VAL A 28 1.39 4.24 -4.89
CA VAL A 28 0.25 3.40 -4.50
C VAL A 28 0.14 2.26 -5.49
N HIS A 29 0.25 1.04 -5.01
CA HIS A 29 0.06 -0.19 -5.77
C HIS A 29 -1.41 -0.57 -5.66
N GLU A 30 -2.13 -0.42 -6.75
CA GLU A 30 -3.55 -0.72 -6.84
C GLU A 30 -3.77 -1.95 -7.69
N ARG A 31 -4.50 -2.91 -7.15
CA ARG A 31 -4.91 -4.11 -7.88
C ARG A 31 -6.17 -3.80 -8.68
N ILE A 32 -6.10 -3.99 -9.97
CA ILE A 32 -7.21 -3.82 -10.90
C ILE A 32 -7.60 -5.20 -11.43
N ARG A 33 -8.89 -5.49 -11.38
CA ARG A 33 -9.47 -6.69 -11.97
C ARG A 33 -10.11 -6.33 -13.30
N GLU A 34 -9.66 -6.97 -14.36
CA GLU A 34 -10.19 -6.80 -15.72
C GLU A 34 -10.71 -8.17 -16.21
N GLY A 35 -12.00 -8.42 -15.98
CA GLY A 35 -12.60 -9.74 -16.23
C GLY A 35 -11.99 -10.80 -15.29
N GLU A 36 -11.37 -11.83 -15.87
CA GLU A 36 -10.70 -12.91 -15.11
C GLU A 36 -9.24 -12.60 -14.76
N LYS A 37 -8.68 -11.52 -15.32
CA LYS A 37 -7.27 -11.15 -15.09
C LYS A 37 -7.17 -10.07 -14.03
N GLU A 38 -6.18 -10.23 -13.15
CA GLU A 38 -5.80 -9.23 -12.16
C GLU A 38 -4.42 -8.66 -12.52
N ARG A 39 -4.29 -7.34 -12.42
CA ARG A 39 -3.00 -6.67 -12.59
C ARG A 39 -2.81 -5.58 -11.55
N THR A 40 -1.58 -5.35 -11.15
CA THR A 40 -1.24 -4.26 -10.25
C THR A 40 -0.84 -3.03 -11.05
N GLN A 41 -1.53 -1.91 -10.82
CA GLN A 41 -1.19 -0.60 -11.38
C GLN A 41 -0.54 0.27 -10.32
N ILE A 42 0.56 0.92 -10.69
CA ILE A 42 1.28 1.85 -9.81
C ILE A 42 0.86 3.28 -10.11
N PHE A 43 0.33 3.97 -9.11
CA PHE A 43 0.05 5.40 -9.18
C PHE A 43 1.03 6.16 -8.30
N GLU A 44 1.96 6.90 -8.91
CA GLU A 44 2.94 7.72 -8.21
C GLU A 44 2.52 9.19 -8.22
N GLY A 45 2.53 9.83 -7.06
CA GLY A 45 2.18 11.25 -6.95
C GLY A 45 2.35 11.82 -5.55
N LEU A 46 2.01 13.09 -5.42
CA LEU A 46 2.09 13.86 -4.18
C LEU A 46 0.76 13.79 -3.42
N ILE A 47 0.81 13.52 -2.12
CA ILE A 47 -0.37 13.61 -1.26
C ILE A 47 -0.70 15.07 -1.03
N ILE A 48 -1.86 15.51 -1.52
CA ILE A 48 -2.35 16.89 -1.35
C ILE A 48 -3.28 17.07 -0.16
N GLY A 49 -3.89 16.00 0.31
CA GLY A 49 -4.79 16.03 1.46
C GLY A 49 -5.11 14.65 1.99
N ILE A 50 -5.43 14.61 3.27
CA ILE A 50 -5.87 13.41 3.97
C ILE A 50 -7.18 13.75 4.65
N HIS A 51 -8.16 12.88 4.52
CA HIS A 51 -9.41 12.89 5.25
C HIS A 51 -9.34 11.76 6.28
N ARG A 52 -9.49 12.13 7.54
CA ARG A 52 -9.62 11.16 8.65
C ARG A 52 -11.11 11.08 8.98
N GLY A 53 -11.73 9.96 8.68
CA GLY A 53 -13.15 9.73 9.02
C GLY A 53 -13.36 9.50 10.51
N HIS A 54 -14.63 9.33 10.90
CA HIS A 54 -14.98 8.92 12.26
C HIS A 54 -14.61 7.46 12.55
N THR A 55 -14.62 6.64 11.50
CA THR A 55 -14.25 5.22 11.56
C THR A 55 -12.93 5.05 10.82
N ALA A 56 -12.09 4.09 11.24
CA ALA A 56 -10.81 3.82 10.60
C ALA A 56 -10.95 3.59 9.08
N THR A 57 -12.00 2.88 8.67
CA THR A 57 -12.31 2.56 7.28
C THR A 57 -12.68 3.76 6.41
N ASP A 58 -13.12 4.88 7.02
CA ASP A 58 -13.51 6.09 6.27
C ASP A 58 -12.31 6.96 5.88
N ALA A 59 -11.15 6.64 6.42
CA ALA A 59 -9.93 7.40 6.14
C ALA A 59 -9.54 7.29 4.67
N SER A 60 -9.32 8.44 4.04
CA SER A 60 -8.91 8.51 2.63
C SER A 60 -7.83 9.57 2.41
N PHE A 61 -7.07 9.40 1.35
CA PHE A 61 -6.05 10.36 0.94
C PHE A 61 -6.10 10.63 -0.55
N THR A 62 -5.82 11.87 -0.92
CA THR A 62 -5.82 12.33 -2.30
C THR A 62 -4.40 12.45 -2.80
N VAL A 63 -4.08 11.73 -3.87
CA VAL A 63 -2.79 11.77 -4.55
C VAL A 63 -2.94 12.52 -5.86
N ARG A 64 -2.06 13.50 -6.07
CA ARG A 64 -1.99 14.30 -7.31
C ARG A 64 -0.69 14.02 -8.05
N ARG A 65 -0.79 13.78 -9.34
CA ARG A 65 0.34 13.75 -10.26
C ARG A 65 0.09 14.63 -11.47
N ILE A 66 1.15 15.08 -12.10
CA ILE A 66 1.07 15.77 -13.37
C ILE A 66 1.46 14.77 -14.46
N ALA A 67 0.55 14.48 -15.38
CA ALA A 67 0.77 13.61 -16.52
C ALA A 67 0.55 14.44 -17.81
N SER A 68 1.55 14.51 -18.67
CA SER A 68 1.47 15.28 -19.94
C SER A 68 0.97 16.72 -19.76
N GLY A 69 1.39 17.40 -18.70
CA GLY A 69 0.97 18.77 -18.37
C GLY A 69 -0.39 18.90 -17.69
N ILE A 70 -1.15 17.81 -17.57
CA ILE A 70 -2.47 17.78 -16.95
C ILE A 70 -2.33 17.24 -15.52
N GLY A 71 -2.97 17.92 -14.55
CA GLY A 71 -3.03 17.46 -13.18
C GLY A 71 -4.11 16.40 -12.99
N VAL A 72 -3.71 15.19 -12.65
CA VAL A 72 -4.61 14.08 -12.36
C VAL A 72 -4.62 13.84 -10.86
N GLU A 73 -5.80 13.75 -10.28
CA GLU A 73 -6.01 13.46 -8.85
C GLU A 73 -6.78 12.15 -8.70
N LYS A 74 -6.32 11.31 -7.79
CA LYS A 74 -6.99 10.06 -7.42
C LYS A 74 -7.12 9.98 -5.91
N ILE A 75 -8.31 9.61 -5.45
CA ILE A 75 -8.60 9.40 -4.04
C ILE A 75 -8.50 7.91 -3.74
N PHE A 76 -7.79 7.58 -2.68
CA PHE A 76 -7.63 6.22 -2.20
C PHE A 76 -8.12 6.12 -0.77
N SER A 77 -8.87 5.07 -0.45
CA SER A 77 -9.15 4.71 0.94
C SER A 77 -7.96 3.95 1.53
N PHE A 78 -7.64 4.20 2.80
CA PHE A 78 -6.53 3.53 3.48
C PHE A 78 -6.75 2.01 3.56
N ASP A 79 -7.96 1.58 3.87
CA ASP A 79 -8.28 0.16 4.13
C ASP A 79 -8.89 -0.56 2.92
N SER A 80 -8.89 0.10 1.75
CA SER A 80 -9.38 -0.51 0.53
C SER A 80 -8.66 -1.84 0.23
N PRO A 81 -9.41 -2.92 -0.09
CA PRO A 81 -8.82 -4.19 -0.52
C PRO A 81 -8.06 -4.06 -1.85
N MET A 82 -8.41 -3.07 -2.67
CA MET A 82 -7.75 -2.80 -3.95
C MET A 82 -6.35 -2.21 -3.77
N VAL A 83 -6.07 -1.55 -2.66
CA VAL A 83 -4.74 -1.02 -2.36
C VAL A 83 -3.91 -2.12 -1.70
N GLU A 84 -2.90 -2.61 -2.41
CA GLU A 84 -1.98 -3.64 -1.91
C GLU A 84 -0.91 -3.02 -1.03
N LYS A 85 -0.16 -2.07 -1.56
CA LYS A 85 1.01 -1.49 -0.92
C LYS A 85 1.07 0.01 -1.14
N ILE A 86 1.57 0.74 -0.14
CA ILE A 86 1.87 2.16 -0.25
C ILE A 86 3.33 2.36 0.12
N GLU A 87 4.11 2.92 -0.81
CA GLU A 87 5.52 3.23 -0.61
C GLU A 87 5.72 4.74 -0.55
N VAL A 88 6.40 5.22 0.48
CA VAL A 88 6.81 6.62 0.58
C VAL A 88 8.16 6.81 -0.10
N LYS A 89 8.23 7.68 -1.11
CA LYS A 89 9.45 7.96 -1.87
C LYS A 89 10.20 9.19 -1.39
N LYS A 90 9.45 10.25 -1.13
CA LYS A 90 10.02 11.55 -0.76
C LYS A 90 9.13 12.23 0.27
N ILE A 91 9.74 12.98 1.12
CA ILE A 91 9.08 13.75 2.16
C ILE A 91 9.36 15.23 1.93
N ALA A 92 8.33 16.04 1.76
CA ALA A 92 8.46 17.47 1.65
C ALA A 92 7.95 18.17 2.93
N LYS A 93 8.66 19.22 3.35
CA LYS A 93 8.23 20.05 4.47
C LYS A 93 7.07 20.93 4.06
N VAL A 94 5.93 20.75 4.70
CA VAL A 94 4.72 21.55 4.44
C VAL A 94 4.19 22.14 5.75
N ARG A 95 3.53 23.30 5.64
CA ARG A 95 2.95 24.04 6.78
C ARG A 95 1.43 23.94 6.82
N ARG A 96 0.81 23.28 5.84
CA ARG A 96 -0.65 23.19 5.69
C ARG A 96 -1.10 21.73 5.65
N ALA A 97 -2.25 21.46 6.24
CA ALA A 97 -2.87 20.14 6.23
C ALA A 97 -3.46 19.77 4.86
N LYS A 98 -3.85 20.74 4.04
CA LYS A 98 -4.35 20.53 2.67
C LYS A 98 -3.59 21.41 1.70
N LEU A 99 -3.09 20.84 0.61
CA LEU A 99 -2.24 21.50 -0.39
C LEU A 99 -3.01 21.83 -1.68
N ASN A 100 -4.28 22.24 -1.54
CA ASN A 100 -5.16 22.52 -2.68
C ASN A 100 -4.64 23.63 -3.60
N PHE A 101 -3.81 24.53 -3.07
CA PHE A 101 -3.16 25.58 -3.85
C PHE A 101 -2.27 25.05 -4.99
N LEU A 102 -1.82 23.80 -4.91
CA LEU A 102 -1.03 23.17 -5.97
C LEU A 102 -1.81 22.94 -7.27
N ARG A 103 -3.14 22.97 -7.20
CA ARG A 103 -4.00 22.83 -8.38
C ARG A 103 -3.81 23.97 -9.38
N GLY A 104 -3.61 25.19 -8.89
CA GLY A 104 -3.37 26.38 -9.71
C GLY A 104 -1.92 26.62 -10.05
N ARG A 105 -0.96 25.87 -9.50
CA ARG A 105 0.46 26.08 -9.71
C ARG A 105 1.04 25.11 -10.73
N ARG A 106 1.98 25.62 -11.57
CA ARG A 106 2.68 24.83 -12.58
C ARG A 106 4.19 25.11 -12.56
N GLY A 107 4.98 24.19 -13.09
CA GLY A 107 6.43 24.35 -13.22
C GLY A 107 7.15 24.50 -11.88
N LYS A 108 8.06 25.44 -11.78
CA LYS A 108 8.89 25.66 -10.58
C LYS A 108 8.07 25.99 -9.33
N SER A 109 6.97 26.73 -9.45
CA SER A 109 6.10 27.12 -8.33
C SER A 109 5.30 25.97 -7.72
N ALA A 110 5.18 24.85 -8.42
CA ALA A 110 4.52 23.63 -7.95
C ALA A 110 5.48 22.67 -7.23
N ARG A 111 6.78 22.92 -7.28
CA ARG A 111 7.77 22.09 -6.59
C ARG A 111 7.80 22.45 -5.12
N LEU A 112 7.72 21.43 -4.27
CA LEU A 112 7.92 21.58 -2.84
C LEU A 112 9.39 21.34 -2.50
N SER A 113 9.89 22.06 -1.50
CA SER A 113 11.24 21.80 -0.98
C SER A 113 11.27 20.44 -0.29
N GLU A 114 12.15 19.58 -0.78
CA GLU A 114 12.36 18.26 -0.18
C GLU A 114 13.05 18.44 1.19
N ARG A 115 12.57 17.70 2.16
CA ARG A 115 13.26 17.57 3.44
C ARG A 115 14.09 16.29 3.36
N PHE A 116 15.39 16.43 3.53
CA PHE A 116 16.24 15.28 3.79
C PHE A 116 15.87 14.76 5.18
N THR A 117 15.15 13.69 5.24
CA THR A 117 14.83 12.97 6.47
C THR A 117 15.95 11.98 6.74
N ASN A 118 16.30 11.85 8.02
CA ASN A 118 17.20 10.79 8.45
C ASN A 118 16.59 9.43 8.06
N ALA A 119 17.43 8.46 7.75
CA ALA A 119 17.01 7.11 7.32
C ALA A 119 15.99 6.49 8.28
N ASP A 120 16.03 6.85 9.56
CA ASP A 120 15.12 6.34 10.61
C ASP A 120 13.66 6.80 10.44
N GLU A 121 13.42 8.07 10.06
CA GLU A 121 12.04 8.55 9.79
C GLU A 121 11.46 7.91 8.53
N PHE A 122 12.33 7.59 7.57
CA PHE A 122 11.93 6.88 6.35
C PHE A 122 11.60 5.41 6.66
N ALA A 123 12.37 4.76 7.53
CA ALA A 123 12.14 3.40 7.97
C ALA A 123 10.81 3.26 8.72
N VAL A 124 10.46 4.21 9.61
CA VAL A 124 9.18 4.22 10.31
C VAL A 124 7.99 4.39 9.37
N ALA A 125 8.13 5.19 8.29
CA ALA A 125 7.09 5.35 7.29
C ALA A 125 6.94 4.13 6.36
N VAL A 126 8.00 3.33 6.22
CA VAL A 126 8.03 2.14 5.34
C VAL A 126 7.71 0.85 6.09
N GLN A 127 7.86 0.81 7.41
CA GLN A 127 7.52 -0.36 8.23
C GLN A 127 6.00 -0.56 8.37
N ALA A 128 5.34 -0.91 7.26
CA ALA A 128 4.20 -1.79 7.39
C ALA A 128 4.76 -3.21 7.54
N PRO A 129 4.45 -3.96 8.61
CA PRO A 129 4.90 -5.34 8.70
C PRO A 129 4.30 -6.08 7.51
N VAL A 130 5.15 -6.52 6.61
CA VAL A 130 4.81 -7.65 5.74
C VAL A 130 4.41 -8.74 6.72
N ALA A 131 3.11 -9.06 6.77
CA ALA A 131 2.68 -10.29 7.38
C ALA A 131 3.47 -11.38 6.65
N SER A 132 4.51 -11.87 7.32
CA SER A 132 5.12 -13.14 6.95
C SER A 132 3.96 -14.12 6.96
N ALA A 133 3.46 -14.46 5.78
CA ALA A 133 2.68 -15.65 5.61
C ALA A 133 3.55 -16.76 6.20
N MET A 134 3.13 -17.27 7.34
CA MET A 134 3.60 -18.54 7.83
C MET A 134 3.30 -19.52 6.70
N VAL A 135 4.33 -19.81 5.91
CA VAL A 135 4.37 -21.05 5.18
C VAL A 135 4.48 -22.10 6.27
N GLU A 136 3.34 -22.66 6.65
CA GLU A 136 3.32 -23.95 7.36
C GLU A 136 4.03 -24.92 6.42
N GLU A 137 5.27 -25.25 6.77
CA GLU A 137 5.95 -26.41 6.27
C GLU A 137 5.08 -27.62 6.63
N ILE A 138 4.39 -28.13 5.62
CA ILE A 138 3.77 -29.45 5.69
C ILE A 138 4.96 -30.44 5.74
N PRO A 139 5.14 -31.21 6.82
CA PRO A 139 6.17 -32.25 6.82
C PRO A 139 5.80 -33.26 5.74
N VAL A 140 6.57 -33.34 4.71
CA VAL A 140 6.52 -34.43 3.74
C VAL A 140 7.01 -35.67 4.47
N GLU A 141 6.09 -36.50 4.90
CA GLU A 141 6.35 -37.83 5.42
C GLU A 141 6.91 -38.69 4.27
N GLU A 142 8.21 -38.87 4.31
CA GLU A 142 8.97 -39.72 3.40
C GLU A 142 8.61 -41.19 3.70
N LYS A 143 7.60 -41.69 2.99
CA LYS A 143 7.28 -43.12 2.99
C LYS A 143 8.34 -43.84 2.16
N SER A 144 9.30 -44.40 2.84
CA SER A 144 10.25 -45.38 2.34
C SER A 144 9.51 -46.57 1.73
N ILE A 145 9.67 -46.75 0.46
CA ILE A 145 9.28 -47.95 -0.29
C ILE A 145 10.35 -49.00 -0.06
N PRO A 146 10.04 -50.20 0.48
CA PRO A 146 11.03 -51.25 0.58
C PRO A 146 11.28 -51.85 -0.78
N THR A 147 12.54 -51.85 -1.15
CA THR A 147 13.10 -52.61 -2.30
C THR A 147 13.16 -54.07 -1.89
N ASP A 148 12.26 -54.87 -2.37
CA ASP A 148 12.43 -56.31 -2.32
C ASP A 148 12.83 -56.83 -3.69
N ALA A 149 13.91 -57.58 -3.60
CA ALA A 149 14.59 -58.29 -4.65
C ALA A 149 13.73 -59.38 -5.26
N VAL A 150 13.79 -59.52 -6.56
CA VAL A 150 13.54 -60.82 -7.17
C VAL A 150 14.66 -61.07 -8.16
N GLU A 151 15.47 -61.99 -7.73
CA GLU A 151 16.52 -62.68 -8.43
C GLU A 151 15.94 -63.78 -9.33
N SER A 152 16.63 -64.00 -10.43
CA SER A 152 16.85 -65.28 -11.15
C SER A 152 15.75 -65.89 -12.00
N LYS A 153 16.07 -66.15 -13.25
CA LYS A 153 16.46 -67.37 -13.95
C LYS A 153 16.09 -67.23 -15.43
N ALA A 154 17.08 -67.19 -16.29
CA ALA A 154 17.67 -68.29 -17.04
C ALA A 154 16.69 -69.09 -17.93
N SER A 155 16.79 -68.93 -19.18
CA SER A 155 17.03 -69.89 -20.25
C SER A 155 16.97 -69.24 -21.59
#